data_0bfd0004bbe2d0014b04f9ef03bd88a2
#
_entry.id   0bfd0004bbe2d0014b04f9ef03bd88a2
#
_cell.length_a   1.000
_cell.length_b   1.000
_cell.length_c   1.000
_cell.angle_alpha   90.00
_cell.angle_beta   90.00
_cell.angle_gamma   90.00
#
_symmetry.space_group_name_H-M   'P 1'
#
loop_
_entity.id
_entity.type
_entity.pdbx_description
1 polymer ?
#
loop_
_entity_poly.entity_id
_entity_poly.type
_entity_poly.pdbx_seq_one_letter_code
_entity_poly.pdbx_strand_id
1 'polypeptide(L)'
;RRLESPAPARGKLEAVRAPARVSPVPPAPPTETRRRTVFEVTRRVHELMRRRDALHTGRQDRVARAELAEIELDLRRQVLTLWQTAIIRSERPRIQDEVLSGVQYHEATLLEVIPPLNAEIADRLGTGDRAVVRPGSWIGGDRDGNPYVTGEVVRFATERAADLVHGHSSRQLRSLERELSMSMRIVEVPGELLALADSLAEPGAEVTATRGDVPFRRAVRVVRRRLAARGRSSSSSPSAVSPAFGLDDDEPYTCPQEMLADLDVIDAALAAGGPRLLRTPPLRGLRWALRTVGVHLHALHGARQLEA
;
A
#
# COMPACT_ATOMS: atom_id res chain seq x y z
N ARG A 1 18.67 32.24 -7.55
CA ARG A 1 19.33 31.86 -8.83
C ARG A 1 18.81 30.50 -9.23
N ARG A 2 17.87 30.43 -10.18
CA ARG A 2 17.50 29.20 -10.87
C ARG A 2 18.73 28.76 -11.69
N LEU A 3 19.23 27.55 -11.42
CA LEU A 3 20.16 26.88 -12.30
C LEU A 3 19.35 26.40 -13.51
N GLU A 4 19.37 27.14 -14.60
CA GLU A 4 18.95 26.67 -15.91
C GLU A 4 20.01 25.70 -16.41
N SER A 5 19.85 24.40 -16.07
CA SER A 5 20.59 23.35 -16.77
C SER A 5 20.00 23.19 -18.17
N PRO A 6 20.81 23.16 -19.21
CA PRO A 6 20.33 22.92 -20.57
C PRO A 6 19.61 21.58 -20.61
N ALA A 7 18.41 21.56 -21.17
CA ALA A 7 17.62 20.35 -21.32
C ALA A 7 18.47 19.27 -22.02
N PRO A 8 18.63 18.08 -21.44
CA PRO A 8 19.42 17.02 -22.08
C PRO A 8 18.78 16.65 -23.41
N ALA A 9 19.62 16.45 -24.45
CA ALA A 9 19.15 16.08 -25.78
C ALA A 9 18.26 14.81 -25.67
N ARG A 10 17.11 14.79 -26.37
CA ARG A 10 16.08 13.72 -26.29
C ARG A 10 16.67 12.31 -26.34
N GLY A 11 17.65 12.02 -27.16
CA GLY A 11 18.30 10.71 -27.24
C GLY A 11 19.09 10.29 -26.00
N LYS A 12 19.68 11.24 -25.25
CA LYS A 12 20.33 10.94 -23.95
C LYS A 12 19.30 10.65 -22.87
N LEU A 13 18.13 11.25 -22.92
CA LEU A 13 17.02 10.97 -22.00
C LEU A 13 16.47 9.54 -22.21
N GLU A 14 16.33 9.09 -23.45
CA GLU A 14 15.85 7.73 -23.76
C GLU A 14 16.83 6.64 -23.29
N ALA A 15 18.14 6.87 -23.48
CA ALA A 15 19.16 5.94 -23.00
C ALA A 15 19.18 5.81 -21.46
N VAL A 16 18.84 6.87 -20.72
CA VAL A 16 18.75 6.84 -19.25
C VAL A 16 17.41 6.33 -18.75
N ARG A 17 16.34 6.50 -19.51
CA ARG A 17 14.98 6.06 -19.12
C ARG A 17 14.88 4.55 -18.95
N ALA A 18 15.50 3.76 -19.84
CA ALA A 18 15.37 2.31 -19.83
C ALA A 18 16.00 1.64 -18.58
N PRO A 19 17.22 2.00 -18.10
CA PRO A 19 17.83 1.38 -16.92
C PRO A 19 17.55 2.11 -15.60
N ALA A 20 16.94 3.32 -15.61
CA ALA A 20 16.77 4.11 -14.39
C ALA A 20 15.96 3.37 -13.33
N ARG A 21 16.61 3.09 -12.20
CA ARG A 21 16.02 2.51 -11.00
C ARG A 21 16.60 3.21 -9.78
N VAL A 22 15.74 3.68 -8.91
CA VAL A 22 16.10 4.30 -7.62
C VAL A 22 15.57 3.41 -6.52
N SER A 23 16.45 2.92 -5.66
CA SER A 23 16.06 2.10 -4.51
C SER A 23 16.47 2.84 -3.23
N PRO A 24 15.56 3.66 -2.66
CA PRO A 24 15.80 4.22 -1.34
C PRO A 24 15.78 3.08 -0.32
N VAL A 25 16.89 2.91 0.37
CA VAL A 25 17.04 1.89 1.41
C VAL A 25 17.27 2.62 2.71
N PRO A 26 16.28 2.66 3.62
CA PRO A 26 16.50 3.17 4.96
C PRO A 26 17.58 2.34 5.64
N PRO A 27 18.65 2.96 6.17
CA PRO A 27 19.62 2.24 6.96
C PRO A 27 18.92 1.66 8.19
N ALA A 28 19.38 0.50 8.67
CA ALA A 28 19.03 0.03 9.99
C ALA A 28 19.62 1.02 11.00
N PRO A 29 18.82 1.86 11.68
CA PRO A 29 19.38 2.73 12.69
C PRO A 29 19.97 1.85 13.80
N PRO A 30 21.09 2.26 14.43
CA PRO A 30 21.56 1.58 15.61
C PRO A 30 20.46 1.66 16.65
N THR A 31 19.75 0.54 16.85
CA THR A 31 18.71 0.33 17.85
C THR A 31 17.80 1.55 18.07
N GLU A 32 16.66 1.59 17.38
CA GLU A 32 15.60 2.57 17.67
C GLU A 32 15.14 2.37 19.12
N THR A 33 15.69 3.14 20.04
CA THR A 33 15.36 3.09 21.47
C THR A 33 14.03 3.76 21.79
N ARG A 34 13.43 4.46 20.81
CA ARG A 34 12.16 5.17 21.01
C ARG A 34 11.00 4.19 21.11
N ARG A 35 10.07 4.50 21.98
CA ARG A 35 8.83 3.73 22.11
C ARG A 35 7.93 3.96 20.90
N ARG A 36 7.23 2.92 20.48
CA ARG A 36 6.19 2.99 19.44
C ARG A 36 5.17 4.10 19.70
N THR A 37 4.78 4.29 20.97
CA THR A 37 3.88 5.36 21.41
C THR A 37 4.35 6.74 20.98
N VAL A 38 5.66 7.01 21.04
CA VAL A 38 6.23 8.30 20.62
C VAL A 38 6.00 8.54 19.13
N PHE A 39 6.21 7.52 18.31
CA PHE A 39 5.93 7.59 16.86
C PHE A 39 4.45 7.87 16.59
N GLU A 40 3.55 7.14 17.23
CA GLU A 40 2.10 7.30 17.05
C GLU A 40 1.62 8.71 17.45
N VAL A 41 2.08 9.20 18.59
CA VAL A 41 1.74 10.56 19.05
C VAL A 41 2.34 11.63 18.13
N THR A 42 3.59 11.48 17.70
CA THR A 42 4.23 12.42 16.76
C THR A 42 3.47 12.47 15.43
N ARG A 43 3.07 11.31 14.91
CA ARG A 43 2.24 11.22 13.69
C ARG A 43 0.90 11.94 13.87
N ARG A 44 0.25 11.74 15.02
CA ARG A 44 -1.02 12.42 15.34
C ARG A 44 -0.85 13.94 15.44
N VAL A 45 0.22 14.40 16.08
CA VAL A 45 0.56 15.84 16.14
C VAL A 45 0.73 16.40 14.73
N HIS A 46 1.48 15.72 13.86
CA HIS A 46 1.69 16.16 12.48
C HIS A 46 0.36 16.26 11.70
N GLU A 47 -0.52 15.28 11.84
CA GLU A 47 -1.84 15.27 11.20
C GLU A 47 -2.71 16.45 11.69
N LEU A 48 -2.73 16.70 13.00
CA LEU A 48 -3.45 17.84 13.58
C LEU A 48 -2.88 19.19 13.12
N MET A 49 -1.56 19.32 13.04
CA MET A 49 -0.92 20.53 12.51
C MET A 49 -1.29 20.78 11.05
N ARG A 50 -1.26 19.75 10.20
CA ARG A 50 -1.68 19.89 8.80
C ARG A 50 -3.15 20.34 8.68
N ARG A 51 -4.05 19.76 9.47
CA ARG A 51 -5.47 20.17 9.49
C ARG A 51 -5.60 21.61 9.96
N ARG A 52 -4.89 22.00 11.00
CA ARG A 52 -4.87 23.38 11.51
C ARG A 52 -4.43 24.36 10.41
N ASP A 53 -3.33 24.08 9.74
CA ASP A 53 -2.79 24.94 8.70
C ASP A 53 -3.75 25.05 7.49
N ALA A 54 -4.41 23.96 7.11
CA ALA A 54 -5.44 23.98 6.07
C ALA A 54 -6.64 24.86 6.46
N LEU A 55 -7.08 24.83 7.70
CA LEU A 55 -8.16 25.68 8.19
C LEU A 55 -7.74 27.15 8.27
N HIS A 56 -6.48 27.45 8.65
CA HIS A 56 -5.98 28.84 8.66
C HIS A 56 -5.90 29.47 7.27
N THR A 57 -5.64 28.68 6.24
CA THR A 57 -5.61 29.16 4.85
C THR A 57 -7.00 29.26 4.22
N GLY A 58 -8.02 28.66 4.84
CA GLY A 58 -9.40 28.64 4.39
C GLY A 58 -10.23 29.82 4.91
N ARG A 59 -11.56 29.74 4.65
CA ARG A 59 -12.52 30.74 5.13
C ARG A 59 -12.71 30.63 6.64
N GLN A 60 -12.49 31.72 7.37
CA GLN A 60 -12.60 31.81 8.83
C GLN A 60 -14.06 32.04 9.29
N ASP A 61 -14.93 31.07 9.09
CA ASP A 61 -16.28 31.09 9.59
C ASP A 61 -16.38 30.55 11.04
N ARG A 62 -17.60 30.52 11.58
CA ARG A 62 -17.85 30.04 12.95
C ARG A 62 -17.48 28.56 13.11
N VAL A 63 -17.72 27.75 12.07
CA VAL A 63 -17.42 26.30 12.10
C VAL A 63 -15.91 26.07 12.10
N ALA A 64 -15.18 26.75 11.22
CA ALA A 64 -13.71 26.67 11.17
C ALA A 64 -13.06 27.08 12.51
N ARG A 65 -13.57 28.11 13.16
CA ARG A 65 -13.06 28.55 14.47
C ARG A 65 -13.32 27.52 15.58
N ALA A 66 -14.49 26.89 15.58
CA ALA A 66 -14.78 25.81 16.54
C ALA A 66 -13.86 24.60 16.30
N GLU A 67 -13.67 24.19 15.05
CA GLU A 67 -12.76 23.09 14.70
C GLU A 67 -11.30 23.40 15.05
N LEU A 68 -10.84 24.64 14.85
CA LEU A 68 -9.52 25.09 15.27
C LEU A 68 -9.32 24.97 16.79
N ALA A 69 -10.31 25.36 17.59
CA ALA A 69 -10.24 25.23 19.04
C ALA A 69 -10.15 23.78 19.50
N GLU A 70 -10.87 22.86 18.86
CA GLU A 70 -10.77 21.42 19.12
C GLU A 70 -9.40 20.86 18.75
N ILE A 71 -8.87 21.26 17.60
CA ILE A 71 -7.51 20.84 17.16
C ILE A 71 -6.44 21.33 18.12
N GLU A 72 -6.54 22.58 18.60
CA GLU A 72 -5.60 23.11 19.60
C GLU A 72 -5.67 22.35 20.92
N LEU A 73 -6.85 21.99 21.37
CA LEU A 73 -7.03 21.19 22.58
C LEU A 73 -6.41 19.80 22.41
N ASP A 74 -6.62 19.16 21.26
CA ASP A 74 -6.02 17.86 20.95
C ASP A 74 -4.49 17.96 20.86
N LEU A 75 -3.94 19.00 20.24
CA LEU A 75 -2.49 19.23 20.20
C LEU A 75 -1.90 19.34 21.60
N ARG A 76 -2.52 20.15 22.50
CA ARG A 76 -2.08 20.25 23.89
C ARG A 76 -2.12 18.90 24.60
N ARG A 77 -3.17 18.10 24.38
CA ARG A 77 -3.28 16.74 24.94
C ARG A 77 -2.16 15.84 24.46
N GLN A 78 -1.85 15.85 23.15
CA GLN A 78 -0.75 15.06 22.61
C GLN A 78 0.62 15.49 23.15
N VAL A 79 0.86 16.78 23.28
CA VAL A 79 2.10 17.30 23.88
C VAL A 79 2.25 16.87 25.34
N LEU A 80 1.17 16.98 26.15
CA LEU A 80 1.18 16.51 27.52
C LEU A 80 1.42 15.00 27.62
N THR A 81 0.82 14.23 26.74
CA THR A 81 1.05 12.78 26.66
C THR A 81 2.51 12.47 26.39
N LEU A 82 3.14 13.17 25.43
CA LEU A 82 4.57 13.01 25.14
C LEU A 82 5.43 13.41 26.34
N TRP A 83 5.11 14.50 26.98
CA TRP A 83 5.86 15.00 28.15
C TRP A 83 5.86 14.00 29.31
N GLN A 84 4.75 13.29 29.50
CA GLN A 84 4.59 12.29 30.56
C GLN A 84 5.00 10.87 30.12
N THR A 85 5.38 10.69 28.85
CA THR A 85 5.81 9.39 28.33
C THR A 85 7.32 9.26 28.44
N ALA A 86 7.80 8.16 29.03
CA ALA A 86 9.22 7.83 28.99
C ALA A 86 9.65 7.58 27.54
N ILE A 87 10.43 8.49 26.97
CA ILE A 87 10.85 8.46 25.56
C ILE A 87 11.77 7.28 25.29
N ILE A 88 12.65 6.94 26.25
CA ILE A 88 13.64 5.90 26.13
C ILE A 88 13.10 4.61 26.77
N ARG A 89 13.30 3.46 26.10
CA ARG A 89 13.02 2.15 26.67
C ARG A 89 14.09 1.82 27.70
N SER A 90 13.69 1.21 28.82
CA SER A 90 14.61 0.69 29.85
C SER A 90 15.30 -0.59 29.40
N GLU A 91 14.70 -1.33 28.46
CA GLU A 91 15.21 -2.59 27.91
C GLU A 91 15.80 -2.38 26.53
N ARG A 92 16.85 -3.13 26.19
CA ARG A 92 17.41 -3.14 24.82
C ARG A 92 16.37 -3.68 23.85
N PRO A 93 16.05 -2.96 22.76
CA PRO A 93 15.13 -3.46 21.74
C PRO A 93 15.70 -4.72 21.10
N ARG A 94 14.82 -5.65 20.77
CA ARG A 94 15.14 -6.83 19.96
C ARG A 94 15.10 -6.44 18.48
N ILE A 95 15.75 -7.23 17.61
CA ILE A 95 15.72 -6.99 16.16
C ILE A 95 14.28 -7.05 15.63
N GLN A 96 13.42 -7.88 16.23
CA GLN A 96 12.00 -7.92 15.89
C GLN A 96 11.28 -6.58 16.16
N ASP A 97 11.67 -5.85 17.20
CA ASP A 97 11.11 -4.51 17.49
C ASP A 97 11.55 -3.50 16.41
N GLU A 98 12.79 -3.62 15.91
CA GLU A 98 13.28 -2.80 14.79
C GLU A 98 12.54 -3.11 13.50
N VAL A 99 12.32 -4.38 13.19
CA VAL A 99 11.52 -4.81 12.03
C VAL A 99 10.13 -4.20 12.09
N LEU A 100 9.45 -4.31 13.23
CA LEU A 100 8.11 -3.74 13.41
C LEU A 100 8.10 -2.21 13.26
N SER A 101 9.13 -1.53 13.77
CA SER A 101 9.27 -0.09 13.59
C SER A 101 9.49 0.29 12.12
N GLY A 102 10.37 -0.44 11.41
CA GLY A 102 10.60 -0.23 9.98
C GLY A 102 9.35 -0.43 9.14
N VAL A 103 8.59 -1.50 9.42
CA VAL A 103 7.31 -1.78 8.75
C VAL A 103 6.30 -0.65 8.97
N GLN A 104 6.26 -0.04 10.17
CA GLN A 104 5.40 1.11 10.44
C GLN A 104 5.73 2.34 9.59
N TYR A 105 7.02 2.65 9.38
CA TYR A 105 7.42 3.75 8.49
C TYR A 105 6.98 3.49 7.05
N HIS A 106 7.07 2.24 6.59
CA HIS A 106 6.57 1.88 5.27
C HIS A 106 5.05 2.07 5.18
N GLU A 107 4.29 1.65 6.19
CA GLU A 107 2.84 1.82 6.24
C GLU A 107 2.42 3.29 6.28
N ALA A 108 3.05 4.06 7.16
CA ALA A 108 2.64 5.44 7.43
C ALA A 108 3.05 6.44 6.34
N THR A 109 4.05 6.09 5.51
CA THR A 109 4.64 7.05 4.58
C THR A 109 4.91 6.47 3.20
N LEU A 110 5.73 5.42 3.10
CA LEU A 110 6.28 5.00 1.81
C LEU A 110 5.22 4.40 0.89
N LEU A 111 4.26 3.64 1.42
CA LEU A 111 3.16 3.08 0.64
C LEU A 111 2.17 4.14 0.16
N GLU A 112 2.11 5.29 0.82
CA GLU A 112 1.24 6.39 0.39
C GLU A 112 1.93 7.32 -0.60
N VAL A 113 3.26 7.51 -0.47
CA VAL A 113 4.01 8.51 -1.26
C VAL A 113 4.63 7.93 -2.52
N ILE A 114 5.22 6.72 -2.47
CA ILE A 114 5.99 6.19 -3.60
C ILE A 114 5.11 5.77 -4.78
N PRO A 115 3.94 5.11 -4.61
CA PRO A 115 3.09 4.77 -5.74
C PRO A 115 2.62 5.98 -6.57
N PRO A 116 2.07 7.05 -5.99
CA PRO A 116 1.72 8.24 -6.75
C PRO A 116 2.95 8.96 -7.36
N LEU A 117 4.11 8.93 -6.69
CA LEU A 117 5.36 9.45 -7.26
C LEU A 117 5.75 8.67 -8.52
N ASN A 118 5.69 7.34 -8.50
CA ASN A 118 5.95 6.52 -9.69
C ASN A 118 4.95 6.80 -10.80
N ALA A 119 3.68 7.02 -10.48
CA ALA A 119 2.66 7.41 -11.44
C ALA A 119 3.00 8.75 -12.11
N GLU A 120 3.43 9.74 -11.32
CA GLU A 120 3.83 11.05 -11.84
C GLU A 120 5.10 10.98 -12.71
N ILE A 121 6.08 10.17 -12.29
CA ILE A 121 7.28 9.90 -13.09
C ILE A 121 6.90 9.27 -14.43
N ALA A 122 6.00 8.30 -14.42
CA ALA A 122 5.54 7.64 -15.64
C ALA A 122 4.83 8.62 -16.58
N ASP A 123 3.95 9.45 -16.06
CA ASP A 123 3.23 10.47 -16.83
C ASP A 123 4.19 11.52 -17.44
N ARG A 124 5.18 11.99 -16.68
CA ARG A 124 6.12 13.04 -17.12
C ARG A 124 7.23 12.53 -18.02
N LEU A 125 7.75 11.34 -17.75
CA LEU A 125 8.92 10.80 -18.46
C LEU A 125 8.55 9.73 -19.50
N GLY A 126 7.29 9.32 -19.59
CA GLY A 126 6.86 8.28 -20.52
C GLY A 126 7.48 6.92 -20.24
N THR A 127 7.68 6.56 -18.95
CA THR A 127 8.26 5.26 -18.57
C THR A 127 7.26 4.10 -18.64
N GLY A 128 6.04 4.36 -19.12
CA GLY A 128 4.97 3.38 -19.14
C GLY A 128 4.59 2.89 -17.74
N ASP A 129 4.35 1.60 -17.63
CA ASP A 129 3.89 0.95 -16.39
C ASP A 129 5.03 0.55 -15.43
N ARG A 130 6.25 1.02 -15.67
CA ARG A 130 7.41 0.64 -14.89
C ARG A 130 7.59 1.53 -13.66
N ALA A 131 7.66 0.92 -12.47
CA ALA A 131 8.04 1.59 -11.25
C ALA A 131 9.55 1.88 -11.24
N VAL A 132 9.91 3.16 -11.26
CA VAL A 132 11.30 3.66 -11.22
C VAL A 132 11.82 3.66 -9.78
N VAL A 133 11.00 4.12 -8.84
CA VAL A 133 11.35 4.15 -7.42
C VAL A 133 10.81 2.90 -6.75
N ARG A 134 11.70 2.08 -6.18
CA ARG A 134 11.36 0.87 -5.43
C ARG A 134 12.06 0.88 -4.08
N PRO A 135 11.35 0.97 -2.97
CA PRO A 135 11.96 0.97 -1.65
C PRO A 135 12.64 -0.39 -1.37
N GLY A 136 13.75 -0.34 -0.65
CA GLY A 136 14.41 -1.50 -0.07
C GLY A 136 14.43 -1.39 1.45
N SER A 137 14.95 -2.40 2.13
CA SER A 137 15.24 -2.36 3.56
C SER A 137 16.43 -3.23 3.90
N TRP A 138 17.20 -2.78 4.87
CA TRP A 138 18.26 -3.58 5.50
C TRP A 138 17.78 -4.20 6.81
N ILE A 139 16.68 -3.68 7.35
CA ILE A 139 16.17 -4.08 8.66
C ILE A 139 15.74 -5.55 8.63
N GLY A 140 16.35 -6.35 9.51
CA GLY A 140 16.11 -7.78 9.60
C GLY A 140 16.81 -8.63 8.52
N GLY A 141 17.55 -8.02 7.57
CA GLY A 141 18.29 -8.71 6.51
C GLY A 141 19.79 -8.48 6.51
N ASP A 142 20.24 -7.42 7.19
CA ASP A 142 21.66 -7.06 7.28
C ASP A 142 22.35 -7.90 8.35
N ARG A 143 23.33 -8.72 7.92
CA ARG A 143 24.12 -9.60 8.78
C ARG A 143 25.48 -9.03 9.13
N ASP A 144 25.81 -7.83 8.66
CA ASP A 144 27.16 -7.28 8.78
C ASP A 144 27.62 -7.18 10.24
N GLY A 145 28.26 -8.26 10.70
CA GLY A 145 28.75 -8.40 12.07
C GLY A 145 27.69 -8.59 13.17
N ASN A 146 26.39 -8.67 12.82
CA ASN A 146 25.32 -8.85 13.79
C ASN A 146 24.89 -10.33 13.94
N PRO A 147 25.30 -11.03 15.00
CA PRO A 147 24.99 -12.45 15.20
C PRO A 147 23.49 -12.71 15.48
N TYR A 148 22.72 -11.67 15.80
CA TYR A 148 21.30 -11.79 16.12
C TYR A 148 20.40 -11.75 14.87
N VAL A 149 20.94 -11.46 13.69
CA VAL A 149 20.20 -11.55 12.41
C VAL A 149 20.25 -13.00 11.94
N THR A 150 19.35 -13.81 12.47
CA THR A 150 19.18 -15.22 12.12
C THR A 150 18.22 -15.41 10.97
N GLY A 151 18.17 -16.61 10.37
CA GLY A 151 17.18 -16.96 9.35
C GLY A 151 15.73 -16.79 9.83
N GLU A 152 15.47 -16.96 11.13
CA GLU A 152 14.14 -16.71 11.72
C GLU A 152 13.78 -15.23 11.71
N VAL A 153 14.75 -14.34 11.98
CA VAL A 153 14.54 -12.89 11.90
C VAL A 153 14.26 -12.45 10.46
N VAL A 154 15.01 -12.99 9.49
CA VAL A 154 14.77 -12.72 8.06
C VAL A 154 13.37 -13.16 7.65
N ARG A 155 12.95 -14.36 8.04
CA ARG A 155 11.60 -14.86 7.80
C ARG A 155 10.55 -13.96 8.43
N PHE A 156 10.70 -13.63 9.71
CA PHE A 156 9.81 -12.71 10.41
C PHE A 156 9.69 -11.36 9.71
N ALA A 157 10.82 -10.77 9.28
CA ALA A 157 10.82 -9.50 8.56
C ALA A 157 10.06 -9.58 7.22
N THR A 158 10.27 -10.68 6.49
CA THR A 158 9.59 -10.93 5.21
C THR A 158 8.08 -11.13 5.40
N GLU A 159 7.68 -11.90 6.42
CA GLU A 159 6.27 -12.13 6.76
C GLU A 159 5.59 -10.80 7.14
N ARG A 160 6.19 -10.00 8.01
CA ARG A 160 5.63 -8.69 8.40
C ARG A 160 5.51 -7.73 7.23
N ALA A 161 6.48 -7.72 6.32
CA ALA A 161 6.44 -6.94 5.10
C ALA A 161 5.30 -7.40 4.16
N ALA A 162 5.11 -8.70 4.00
CA ALA A 162 4.03 -9.26 3.21
C ALA A 162 2.65 -8.96 3.82
N ASP A 163 2.50 -9.11 5.15
CA ASP A 163 1.26 -8.77 5.88
C ASP A 163 0.86 -7.31 5.68
N LEU A 164 1.84 -6.40 5.67
CA LEU A 164 1.59 -4.98 5.45
C LEU A 164 1.02 -4.72 4.05
N VAL A 165 1.66 -5.25 3.01
CA VAL A 165 1.19 -5.08 1.62
C VAL A 165 -0.17 -5.72 1.42
N HIS A 166 -0.38 -6.91 1.97
CA HIS A 166 -1.67 -7.61 1.94
C HIS A 166 -2.77 -6.78 2.62
N GLY A 167 -2.50 -6.27 3.82
CA GLY A 167 -3.43 -5.41 4.57
C GLY A 167 -3.76 -4.12 3.82
N HIS A 168 -2.74 -3.45 3.26
CA HIS A 168 -2.92 -2.24 2.44
C HIS A 168 -3.80 -2.52 1.21
N SER A 169 -3.45 -3.54 0.42
CA SER A 169 -4.18 -3.93 -0.78
C SER A 169 -5.63 -4.32 -0.47
N SER A 170 -5.85 -5.06 0.62
CA SER A 170 -7.19 -5.44 1.08
C SER A 170 -8.05 -4.23 1.46
N ARG A 171 -7.47 -3.20 2.09
CA ARG A 171 -8.19 -1.95 2.40
C ARG A 171 -8.58 -1.20 1.13
N GLN A 172 -7.68 -1.09 0.16
CA GLN A 172 -7.93 -0.44 -1.12
C GLN A 172 -9.03 -1.17 -1.92
N LEU A 173 -8.96 -2.50 -1.99
CA LEU A 173 -9.98 -3.31 -2.67
C LEU A 173 -11.36 -3.17 -2.03
N ARG A 174 -11.45 -3.09 -0.69
CA ARG A 174 -12.73 -2.82 0.00
C ARG A 174 -13.30 -1.44 -0.34
N SER A 175 -12.45 -0.43 -0.51
CA SER A 175 -12.89 0.89 -0.97
C SER A 175 -13.44 0.82 -2.39
N LEU A 176 -12.68 0.20 -3.31
CA LEU A 176 -13.10 -0.02 -4.70
C LEU A 176 -14.40 -0.81 -4.80
N GLU A 177 -14.58 -1.87 -4.00
CA GLU A 177 -15.82 -2.67 -3.98
C GLU A 177 -17.04 -1.82 -3.61
N ARG A 178 -16.87 -0.80 -2.76
CA ARG A 178 -17.96 0.13 -2.41
C ARG A 178 -18.23 1.17 -3.49
N GLU A 179 -17.18 1.66 -4.13
CA GLU A 179 -17.27 2.71 -5.16
C GLU A 179 -17.82 2.19 -6.49
N LEU A 180 -17.37 0.99 -6.91
CA LEU A 180 -17.70 0.41 -8.21
C LEU A 180 -19.03 -0.36 -8.18
N SER A 181 -20.15 0.35 -8.04
CA SER A 181 -21.49 -0.23 -7.99
C SER A 181 -22.32 0.01 -9.25
N MET A 182 -21.66 0.20 -10.41
CA MET A 182 -22.36 0.43 -11.68
C MET A 182 -23.14 -0.79 -12.10
N SER A 183 -24.38 -0.52 -12.59
CA SER A 183 -25.33 -1.52 -13.08
C SER A 183 -25.09 -1.80 -14.57
N MET A 184 -25.06 -3.08 -14.95
CA MET A 184 -24.99 -3.50 -16.36
C MET A 184 -26.25 -3.14 -17.17
N ARG A 185 -27.31 -2.66 -16.52
CA ARG A 185 -28.49 -2.12 -17.21
C ARG A 185 -28.28 -0.72 -17.75
N ILE A 186 -27.29 -0.01 -17.23
CA ILE A 186 -27.00 1.40 -17.56
C ILE A 186 -25.69 1.52 -18.33
N VAL A 187 -24.71 0.68 -18.02
CA VAL A 187 -23.36 0.73 -18.58
C VAL A 187 -23.10 -0.54 -19.39
N GLU A 188 -22.58 -0.40 -20.60
CA GLU A 188 -22.09 -1.52 -21.37
C GLU A 188 -20.85 -2.13 -20.71
N VAL A 189 -20.87 -3.47 -20.55
CA VAL A 189 -19.84 -4.18 -19.79
C VAL A 189 -19.11 -5.15 -20.72
N PRO A 190 -17.77 -4.99 -20.87
CA PRO A 190 -16.97 -5.91 -21.68
C PRO A 190 -17.02 -7.35 -21.17
N GLY A 191 -17.00 -8.32 -22.13
CA GLY A 191 -17.07 -9.75 -21.81
C GLY A 191 -15.93 -10.23 -20.89
N GLU A 192 -14.75 -9.66 -21.01
CA GLU A 192 -13.60 -9.99 -20.13
C GLU A 192 -13.89 -9.64 -18.65
N LEU A 193 -14.57 -8.53 -18.39
CA LEU A 193 -14.98 -8.18 -17.02
C LEU A 193 -16.04 -9.15 -16.49
N LEU A 194 -16.99 -9.58 -17.35
CA LEU A 194 -17.99 -10.56 -16.96
C LEU A 194 -17.33 -11.92 -16.65
N ALA A 195 -16.40 -12.36 -17.48
CA ALA A 195 -15.63 -13.59 -17.25
C ALA A 195 -14.88 -13.54 -15.92
N LEU A 196 -14.22 -12.41 -15.60
CA LEU A 196 -13.57 -12.22 -14.30
C LEU A 196 -14.59 -12.22 -13.16
N ALA A 197 -15.71 -11.51 -13.31
CA ALA A 197 -16.74 -11.42 -12.29
C ALA A 197 -17.40 -12.79 -11.96
N ASP A 198 -17.44 -13.69 -12.92
CA ASP A 198 -18.06 -15.01 -12.81
C ASP A 198 -17.05 -16.13 -12.47
N SER A 199 -15.75 -15.86 -12.49
CA SER A 199 -14.68 -16.86 -12.30
C SER A 199 -14.72 -17.57 -10.93
N LEU A 200 -15.33 -16.98 -9.92
CA LEU A 200 -15.53 -17.56 -8.58
C LEU A 200 -17.03 -17.71 -8.24
N ALA A 201 -17.89 -17.79 -9.24
CA ALA A 201 -19.31 -18.08 -9.01
C ALA A 201 -19.44 -19.57 -8.63
N GLU A 202 -20.04 -19.84 -7.48
CA GLU A 202 -20.36 -21.23 -7.10
C GLU A 202 -21.40 -21.78 -8.08
N PRO A 203 -21.17 -22.98 -8.63
CA PRO A 203 -22.17 -23.64 -9.46
C PRO A 203 -23.45 -23.87 -8.63
N GLY A 204 -24.55 -23.21 -9.00
CA GLY A 204 -25.83 -23.32 -8.31
C GLY A 204 -26.14 -22.24 -7.28
N ALA A 205 -25.24 -21.30 -7.01
CA ALA A 205 -25.58 -20.13 -6.23
C ALA A 205 -26.60 -19.27 -7.02
N GLU A 206 -27.85 -19.22 -6.58
CA GLU A 206 -28.83 -18.27 -7.11
C GLU A 206 -28.26 -16.86 -6.95
N VAL A 207 -27.78 -16.30 -8.04
CA VAL A 207 -27.38 -14.89 -8.10
C VAL A 207 -28.68 -14.10 -8.00
N THR A 208 -29.03 -13.65 -6.80
CA THR A 208 -30.19 -12.75 -6.64
C THR A 208 -30.04 -11.64 -7.68
N ALA A 209 -31.12 -11.31 -8.38
CA ALA A 209 -31.15 -10.33 -9.49
C ALA A 209 -30.38 -9.03 -9.15
N THR A 210 -30.40 -8.62 -7.90
CA THR A 210 -29.69 -7.43 -7.37
C THR A 210 -28.14 -7.63 -7.30
N ARG A 211 -27.66 -8.87 -7.08
CA ARG A 211 -26.19 -9.14 -7.03
C ARG A 211 -25.60 -9.38 -8.42
N GLY A 212 -26.39 -9.90 -9.36
CA GLY A 212 -25.98 -10.10 -10.76
C GLY A 212 -25.76 -8.81 -11.52
N ASP A 213 -26.47 -7.76 -11.13
CA ASP A 213 -26.52 -6.47 -11.84
C ASP A 213 -25.27 -5.57 -11.71
N VAL A 214 -24.30 -5.91 -10.82
CA VAL A 214 -23.13 -5.07 -10.51
C VAL A 214 -21.80 -5.80 -10.79
N PRO A 215 -21.45 -6.03 -12.05
CA PRO A 215 -20.31 -6.87 -12.43
C PRO A 215 -18.96 -6.30 -11.97
N PHE A 216 -18.78 -4.98 -11.97
CA PHE A 216 -17.55 -4.36 -11.46
C PHE A 216 -17.29 -4.69 -9.99
N ARG A 217 -18.31 -4.60 -9.14
CA ARG A 217 -18.22 -4.97 -7.72
C ARG A 217 -17.88 -6.44 -7.56
N ARG A 218 -18.47 -7.31 -8.39
CA ARG A 218 -18.20 -8.73 -8.36
C ARG A 218 -16.76 -9.03 -8.75
N ALA A 219 -16.24 -8.43 -9.83
CA ALA A 219 -14.85 -8.57 -10.24
C ALA A 219 -13.86 -8.14 -9.13
N VAL A 220 -14.09 -6.97 -8.49
CA VAL A 220 -13.26 -6.54 -7.35
C VAL A 220 -13.33 -7.53 -6.19
N ARG A 221 -14.49 -8.13 -5.95
CA ARG A 221 -14.65 -9.17 -4.91
C ARG A 221 -13.85 -10.42 -5.24
N VAL A 222 -13.79 -10.85 -6.50
CA VAL A 222 -12.93 -11.95 -6.96
C VAL A 222 -11.48 -11.66 -6.63
N VAL A 223 -10.98 -10.49 -7.04
CA VAL A 223 -9.60 -10.07 -6.76
C VAL A 223 -9.31 -10.10 -5.25
N ARG A 224 -10.25 -9.61 -4.44
CA ARG A 224 -10.10 -9.59 -2.99
C ARG A 224 -10.10 -10.99 -2.36
N ARG A 225 -10.92 -11.92 -2.86
CA ARG A 225 -10.97 -13.32 -2.39
C ARG A 225 -9.66 -14.05 -2.72
N ARG A 226 -9.18 -13.97 -3.94
CA ARG A 226 -7.89 -14.55 -4.37
C ARG A 226 -6.71 -13.98 -3.57
N LEU A 227 -6.70 -12.67 -3.29
CA LEU A 227 -5.71 -12.06 -2.42
C LEU A 227 -5.78 -12.61 -0.99
N ALA A 228 -6.98 -12.77 -0.42
CA ALA A 228 -7.17 -13.31 0.92
C ALA A 228 -6.74 -14.78 1.03
N ALA A 229 -6.98 -15.59 -0.01
CA ALA A 229 -6.50 -16.98 -0.08
C ALA A 229 -4.98 -17.05 0.01
N ARG A 230 -4.25 -16.15 -0.67
CA ARG A 230 -2.79 -16.04 -0.56
C ARG A 230 -2.32 -15.74 0.86
N GLY A 231 -2.97 -14.82 1.57
CA GLY A 231 -2.62 -14.47 2.95
C GLY A 231 -2.72 -15.67 3.90
N ARG A 232 -3.68 -16.56 3.70
CA ARG A 232 -3.83 -17.80 4.47
C ARG A 232 -2.71 -18.81 4.19
N SER A 233 -2.32 -18.94 2.94
CA SER A 233 -1.26 -19.87 2.51
C SER A 233 0.13 -19.47 3.02
N SER A 234 0.36 -18.19 3.30
CA SER A 234 1.65 -17.67 3.78
C SER A 234 1.77 -17.63 5.31
N SER A 235 0.66 -17.68 6.05
CA SER A 235 0.68 -17.64 7.52
C SER A 235 0.72 -19.05 8.12
N SER A 236 1.88 -19.46 8.63
CA SER A 236 2.05 -20.68 9.41
C SER A 236 1.50 -20.58 10.85
N SER A 237 0.78 -19.52 11.20
CA SER A 237 0.24 -19.29 12.55
C SER A 237 -1.26 -19.63 12.62
N PRO A 238 -1.70 -20.56 13.49
CA PRO A 238 -3.10 -21.01 13.59
C PRO A 238 -4.03 -20.02 14.31
N SER A 239 -3.64 -18.75 14.51
CA SER A 239 -4.33 -17.79 15.38
C SER A 239 -5.18 -16.74 14.67
N ALA A 240 -5.62 -16.96 13.43
CA ALA A 240 -6.63 -16.11 12.83
C ALA A 240 -7.98 -16.83 12.86
N VAL A 241 -8.86 -16.41 13.76
CA VAL A 241 -10.27 -16.80 13.76
C VAL A 241 -10.86 -16.42 12.41
N SER A 242 -10.97 -17.40 11.52
CA SER A 242 -11.71 -17.26 10.25
C SER A 242 -13.20 -17.23 10.55
N PRO A 243 -13.94 -16.23 10.06
CA PRO A 243 -15.38 -16.40 9.94
C PRO A 243 -15.64 -17.44 8.83
N ALA A 244 -16.25 -18.51 9.24
CA ALA A 244 -16.72 -19.61 8.38
C ALA A 244 -17.68 -19.08 7.30
N PHE A 245 -17.20 -18.94 6.08
CA PHE A 245 -17.99 -18.94 4.86
C PHE A 245 -17.09 -19.44 3.73
N GLY A 246 -17.24 -20.69 3.29
CA GLY A 246 -16.91 -21.29 1.98
C GLY A 246 -15.78 -20.67 1.12
N LEU A 247 -14.61 -20.35 1.72
CA LEU A 247 -13.51 -19.66 1.03
C LEU A 247 -12.32 -20.58 0.74
N ASP A 248 -12.49 -21.90 0.91
CA ASP A 248 -11.35 -22.83 0.88
C ASP A 248 -10.92 -23.21 -0.55
N ASP A 249 -11.75 -22.94 -1.57
CA ASP A 249 -11.49 -23.33 -2.96
C ASP A 249 -10.97 -22.20 -3.85
N ASP A 250 -10.73 -21.01 -3.33
CA ASP A 250 -10.24 -19.89 -4.14
C ASP A 250 -8.76 -20.08 -4.47
N GLU A 251 -8.43 -20.14 -5.76
CA GLU A 251 -7.05 -20.21 -6.22
C GLU A 251 -6.29 -18.92 -5.89
N PRO A 252 -5.24 -18.97 -5.03
CA PRO A 252 -4.52 -17.78 -4.61
C PRO A 252 -3.65 -17.23 -5.75
N TYR A 253 -3.41 -15.94 -5.76
CA TYR A 253 -2.40 -15.35 -6.65
C TYR A 253 -1.02 -15.93 -6.38
N THR A 254 -0.35 -16.44 -7.39
CA THR A 254 1.02 -16.97 -7.30
C THR A 254 2.04 -15.84 -7.41
N CYS A 255 1.75 -14.84 -8.23
CA CYS A 255 2.62 -13.69 -8.46
C CYS A 255 1.85 -12.36 -8.55
N PRO A 256 2.53 -11.20 -8.40
CA PRO A 256 1.91 -9.88 -8.51
C PRO A 256 1.30 -9.60 -9.89
N GLN A 257 1.84 -10.21 -10.93
CA GLN A 257 1.43 -10.00 -12.32
C GLN A 257 0.01 -10.51 -12.58
N GLU A 258 -0.39 -11.61 -11.96
CA GLU A 258 -1.75 -12.14 -12.06
C GLU A 258 -2.77 -11.15 -11.47
N MET A 259 -2.48 -10.61 -10.29
CA MET A 259 -3.36 -9.61 -9.67
C MET A 259 -3.39 -8.30 -10.48
N LEU A 260 -2.25 -7.90 -11.06
CA LEU A 260 -2.21 -6.73 -11.96
C LEU A 260 -3.04 -6.96 -13.21
N ALA A 261 -3.00 -8.17 -13.81
CA ALA A 261 -3.81 -8.51 -14.97
C ALA A 261 -5.32 -8.39 -14.68
N ASP A 262 -5.78 -8.92 -13.56
CA ASP A 262 -7.18 -8.80 -13.14
C ASP A 262 -7.58 -7.32 -12.91
N LEU A 263 -6.70 -6.51 -12.31
CA LEU A 263 -6.94 -5.07 -12.13
C LEU A 263 -6.90 -4.30 -13.45
N ASP A 264 -6.09 -4.75 -14.42
CA ASP A 264 -6.03 -4.15 -15.75
C ASP A 264 -7.32 -4.41 -16.54
N VAL A 265 -7.94 -5.60 -16.40
CA VAL A 265 -9.28 -5.89 -16.94
C VAL A 265 -10.33 -4.92 -16.39
N ILE A 266 -10.30 -4.68 -15.07
CA ILE A 266 -11.23 -3.72 -14.43
C ILE A 266 -10.97 -2.31 -14.96
N ASP A 267 -9.71 -1.86 -15.05
CA ASP A 267 -9.35 -0.52 -15.54
C ASP A 267 -9.72 -0.31 -17.02
N ALA A 268 -9.50 -1.33 -17.86
CA ALA A 268 -9.89 -1.31 -19.28
C ALA A 268 -11.42 -1.22 -19.46
N ALA A 269 -12.17 -1.99 -18.66
CA ALA A 269 -13.64 -1.93 -18.68
C ALA A 269 -14.18 -0.57 -18.23
N LEU A 270 -13.57 0.06 -17.22
CA LEU A 270 -13.91 1.43 -16.81
C LEU A 270 -13.57 2.47 -17.88
N ALA A 271 -12.51 2.24 -18.65
CA ALA A 271 -12.12 3.12 -19.75
C ALA A 271 -13.07 3.02 -20.96
N ALA A 272 -13.61 1.84 -21.21
CA ALA A 272 -14.53 1.58 -22.32
C ALA A 272 -15.95 2.07 -22.02
N GLY A 273 -16.42 1.91 -20.79
CA GLY A 273 -17.81 2.15 -20.39
C GLY A 273 -18.16 3.59 -19.98
N GLY A 274 -17.21 4.55 -19.99
CA GLY A 274 -17.56 5.87 -19.51
C GLY A 274 -16.45 6.93 -19.46
N PRO A 275 -16.78 8.13 -18.96
CA PRO A 275 -15.83 9.22 -18.84
C PRO A 275 -14.64 8.83 -17.96
N ARG A 276 -13.45 9.37 -18.25
CA ARG A 276 -12.19 9.17 -17.50
C ARG A 276 -12.31 9.34 -15.98
N LEU A 277 -13.34 10.02 -15.52
CA LEU A 277 -13.69 10.23 -14.11
C LEU A 277 -14.01 8.93 -13.35
N LEU A 278 -14.43 7.86 -14.05
CA LEU A 278 -14.70 6.55 -13.43
C LEU A 278 -13.42 5.74 -13.14
N ARG A 279 -12.29 6.13 -13.72
CA ARG A 279 -10.98 5.57 -13.35
C ARG A 279 -10.55 6.13 -11.99
N THR A 280 -11.00 5.49 -10.94
CA THR A 280 -10.87 5.98 -9.57
C THR A 280 -9.41 6.06 -9.12
N PRO A 281 -9.03 7.12 -8.34
CA PRO A 281 -7.70 7.20 -7.74
C PRO A 281 -7.28 5.93 -6.96
N PRO A 282 -8.18 5.25 -6.21
CA PRO A 282 -7.83 4.01 -5.53
C PRO A 282 -7.37 2.88 -6.45
N LEU A 283 -8.01 2.68 -7.62
CA LEU A 283 -7.60 1.65 -8.57
C LEU A 283 -6.21 1.94 -9.14
N ARG A 284 -5.97 3.19 -9.57
CA ARG A 284 -4.66 3.63 -10.04
C ARG A 284 -3.60 3.49 -8.95
N GLY A 285 -3.91 3.91 -7.72
CA GLY A 285 -3.04 3.80 -6.56
C GLY A 285 -2.66 2.36 -6.25
N LEU A 286 -3.62 1.44 -6.24
CA LEU A 286 -3.38 0.01 -6.00
C LEU A 286 -2.51 -0.62 -7.09
N ARG A 287 -2.76 -0.34 -8.37
CA ARG A 287 -1.92 -0.80 -9.48
C ARG A 287 -0.48 -0.32 -9.34
N TRP A 288 -0.27 0.95 -9.01
CA TRP A 288 1.06 1.49 -8.79
C TRP A 288 1.72 0.94 -7.52
N ALA A 289 0.96 0.69 -6.45
CA ALA A 289 1.49 0.04 -5.26
C ALA A 289 2.02 -1.37 -5.59
N LEU A 290 1.26 -2.18 -6.33
CA LEU A 290 1.70 -3.50 -6.77
C LEU A 290 2.92 -3.45 -7.69
N ARG A 291 3.00 -2.50 -8.62
CA ARG A 291 4.18 -2.30 -9.48
C ARG A 291 5.42 -1.85 -8.68
N THR A 292 5.20 -1.11 -7.61
CA THR A 292 6.26 -0.58 -6.75
C THR A 292 6.83 -1.64 -5.81
N VAL A 293 5.96 -2.35 -5.10
CA VAL A 293 6.37 -3.25 -4.00
C VAL A 293 6.02 -4.71 -4.26
N GLY A 294 5.26 -5.01 -5.32
CA GLY A 294 4.76 -6.36 -5.58
C GLY A 294 3.78 -6.81 -4.50
N VAL A 295 3.81 -8.09 -4.19
CA VAL A 295 3.10 -8.69 -3.05
C VAL A 295 4.00 -8.83 -1.81
N HIS A 296 5.26 -8.42 -1.93
CA HIS A 296 6.26 -8.35 -0.86
C HIS A 296 6.83 -6.95 -0.86
N LEU A 297 6.81 -6.26 0.26
CA LEU A 297 7.11 -4.84 0.40
C LEU A 297 8.42 -4.40 -0.26
N HIS A 298 9.46 -5.24 -0.22
CA HIS A 298 10.78 -4.95 -0.78
C HIS A 298 11.65 -6.20 -0.85
N ALA A 299 12.68 -6.16 -1.69
CA ALA A 299 13.78 -7.11 -1.57
C ALA A 299 14.59 -6.73 -0.31
N LEU A 300 14.74 -7.65 0.62
CA LEU A 300 15.71 -7.49 1.70
C LEU A 300 17.10 -7.44 1.07
N HIS A 301 17.78 -6.29 1.19
CA HIS A 301 19.17 -6.16 0.78
C HIS A 301 20.01 -6.93 1.79
N GLY A 302 20.69 -7.94 1.39
CA GLY A 302 21.42 -8.89 2.25
C GLY A 302 21.00 -10.34 2.05
N ALA A 303 19.75 -10.61 1.69
CA ALA A 303 19.32 -11.97 1.38
C ALA A 303 19.90 -12.53 0.08
N ARG A 304 20.39 -11.67 -0.84
CA ARG A 304 21.05 -12.10 -2.09
C ARG A 304 22.44 -12.69 -1.91
N GLN A 305 23.04 -12.59 -0.74
CA GLN A 305 24.36 -13.22 -0.46
C GLN A 305 24.24 -14.69 -0.04
N LEU A 306 23.01 -15.24 0.00
CA LEU A 306 22.76 -16.64 0.35
C LEU A 306 22.65 -17.58 -0.86
N GLU A 307 22.68 -17.03 -2.10
CA GLU A 307 22.60 -17.82 -3.36
C GLU A 307 23.93 -17.86 -4.11
N ALA A 308 25.05 -17.49 -3.48
CA ALA A 308 26.40 -17.57 -4.07
C ALA A 308 27.27 -18.60 -3.34
#